data_f1e8ce875eca9a68ad67e50d6347f58d
#
_entry.id   f1e8ce875eca9a68ad67e50d6347f58d
#
_cell.length_a   1.000
_cell.length_b   1.000
_cell.length_c   1.000
_cell.angle_alpha   90.00
_cell.angle_beta   90.00
_cell.angle_gamma   90.00
#
_symmetry.space_group_name_H-M   'P 1'
#
loop_
_entity.id
_entity.type
_entity.pdbx_description
1 polymer ?
#
loop_
_entity_poly.entity_id
_entity_poly.type
_entity_poly.pdbx_seq_one_letter_code
_entity_poly.pdbx_strand_id
1 'polypeptide(L)'
;MLRARPRLRVLGPGDVDAVTRLIEQDPVTHVFVDYRVRLTRLEPRWLGGEVWGYDEGGELVSVCHAAANLAPVLSTPDSIDAYAGRALAQGRRCGSILGRDHEVAALWERLAGEWGPARSVRPRQPFMVLDKPPLVEASADVRRVRADEVDILYPACVAMYTEELGVSPETAGGASLYRARVAQLVSRGLAFAHIEHNEVLFKAELGPITPHASQLQSVWVDPRHRGQGLAAERVAAVCEAALRDGAPVVSLYVNEHNVSARRTYERVGFTETCRFATILF
;
A
#
# COMPACT_ATOMS: atom_id res chain seq x y z
N MET A 1 -14.85 -36.94 15.26
CA MET A 1 -13.70 -36.16 14.80
C MET A 1 -13.55 -34.96 15.73
N LEU A 2 -12.51 -34.91 16.56
CA LEU A 2 -12.17 -33.73 17.33
C LEU A 2 -11.67 -32.67 16.34
N ARG A 3 -12.44 -31.61 16.12
CA ARG A 3 -11.94 -30.42 15.39
C ARG A 3 -10.72 -29.90 16.12
N ALA A 4 -9.57 -29.87 15.45
CA ALA A 4 -8.41 -29.19 16.00
C ALA A 4 -8.83 -27.75 16.33
N ARG A 5 -8.50 -27.27 17.56
CA ARG A 5 -8.83 -25.89 17.94
C ARG A 5 -8.03 -24.96 17.04
N PRO A 6 -8.69 -23.90 16.52
CA PRO A 6 -8.00 -22.86 15.75
C PRO A 6 -6.80 -22.37 16.53
N ARG A 7 -5.68 -22.18 15.85
CA ARG A 7 -4.42 -21.81 16.50
C ARG A 7 -3.83 -20.56 15.87
N LEU A 8 -3.80 -19.47 16.63
CA LEU A 8 -3.02 -18.28 16.28
C LEU A 8 -1.54 -18.52 16.62
N ARG A 9 -0.65 -18.29 15.68
CA ARG A 9 0.81 -18.37 15.88
C ARG A 9 1.56 -17.27 15.13
N VAL A 10 2.76 -16.95 15.58
CA VAL A 10 3.70 -16.09 14.83
C VAL A 10 4.36 -16.95 13.77
N LEU A 11 4.37 -16.45 12.54
CA LEU A 11 4.98 -17.09 11.40
C LEU A 11 6.46 -16.70 11.28
N GLY A 12 7.26 -17.62 10.80
CA GLY A 12 8.69 -17.44 10.61
C GLY A 12 9.17 -17.93 9.24
N PRO A 13 10.49 -17.95 9.00
CA PRO A 13 11.07 -18.32 7.70
C PRO A 13 10.59 -19.65 7.13
N GLY A 14 10.28 -20.62 8.00
CA GLY A 14 9.76 -21.93 7.58
C GLY A 14 8.32 -21.89 7.03
N ASP A 15 7.60 -20.77 7.23
CA ASP A 15 6.20 -20.63 6.81
C ASP A 15 6.05 -19.88 5.48
N VAL A 16 7.14 -19.38 4.89
CA VAL A 16 7.11 -18.52 3.68
C VAL A 16 6.30 -19.14 2.56
N ASP A 17 6.52 -20.43 2.29
CA ASP A 17 5.83 -21.12 1.20
C ASP A 17 4.33 -21.31 1.48
N ALA A 18 3.96 -21.54 2.73
CA ALA A 18 2.55 -21.64 3.12
C ALA A 18 1.83 -20.30 3.00
N VAL A 19 2.47 -19.21 3.46
CA VAL A 19 1.95 -17.85 3.32
C VAL A 19 1.83 -17.44 1.86
N THR A 20 2.85 -17.75 1.05
CA THR A 20 2.84 -17.42 -0.39
C THR A 20 1.67 -18.14 -1.09
N ARG A 21 1.50 -19.44 -0.87
CA ARG A 21 0.35 -20.19 -1.43
C ARG A 21 -1.00 -19.65 -0.99
N LEU A 22 -1.11 -19.20 0.26
CA LEU A 22 -2.35 -18.58 0.74
C LEU A 22 -2.64 -17.29 -0.01
N ILE A 23 -1.66 -16.40 -0.14
CA ILE A 23 -1.81 -15.10 -0.81
C ILE A 23 -2.06 -15.27 -2.32
N GLU A 24 -1.56 -16.34 -2.95
CA GLU A 24 -1.81 -16.65 -4.36
C GLU A 24 -3.28 -16.87 -4.72
N GLN A 25 -4.18 -16.98 -3.74
CA GLN A 25 -5.62 -16.99 -3.98
C GLN A 25 -6.15 -15.62 -4.46
N ASP A 26 -5.50 -14.51 -4.06
CA ASP A 26 -5.82 -13.15 -4.50
C ASP A 26 -4.56 -12.25 -4.40
N PRO A 27 -3.53 -12.51 -5.23
CA PRO A 27 -2.21 -11.91 -5.06
C PRO A 27 -2.16 -10.43 -5.42
N VAL A 28 -3.08 -9.95 -6.26
CA VAL A 28 -3.16 -8.55 -6.68
C VAL A 28 -3.70 -7.69 -5.54
N THR A 29 -4.77 -8.13 -4.90
CA THR A 29 -5.37 -7.43 -3.75
C THR A 29 -4.39 -7.41 -2.56
N HIS A 30 -3.68 -8.50 -2.34
CA HIS A 30 -2.77 -8.64 -1.21
C HIS A 30 -1.30 -8.33 -1.54
N VAL A 31 -1.04 -7.60 -2.63
CA VAL A 31 0.30 -7.26 -3.13
C VAL A 31 1.21 -6.65 -2.06
N PHE A 32 0.68 -5.84 -1.13
CA PHE A 32 1.46 -5.26 -0.04
C PHE A 32 2.03 -6.34 0.89
N VAL A 33 1.21 -7.26 1.35
CA VAL A 33 1.65 -8.32 2.27
C VAL A 33 2.55 -9.32 1.54
N ASP A 34 2.21 -9.70 0.31
CA ASP A 34 3.05 -10.54 -0.55
C ASP A 34 4.45 -9.95 -0.73
N TYR A 35 4.54 -8.66 -1.06
CA TYR A 35 5.82 -7.96 -1.17
C TYR A 35 6.61 -8.02 0.14
N ARG A 36 5.97 -7.79 1.30
CA ARG A 36 6.64 -7.85 2.60
C ARG A 36 7.17 -9.25 2.90
N VAL A 37 6.37 -10.28 2.64
CA VAL A 37 6.76 -11.69 2.84
C VAL A 37 7.96 -12.04 1.95
N ARG A 38 7.90 -11.73 0.66
CA ARG A 38 8.98 -12.02 -0.30
C ARG A 38 10.27 -11.27 0.05
N LEU A 39 10.16 -9.97 0.38
CA LEU A 39 11.31 -9.14 0.70
C LEU A 39 12.03 -9.59 1.98
N THR A 40 11.27 -9.92 3.02
CA THR A 40 11.82 -10.18 4.36
C THR A 40 12.01 -11.67 4.64
N ARG A 41 11.40 -12.56 3.85
CA ARG A 41 11.37 -14.01 4.11
C ARG A 41 10.88 -14.35 5.50
N LEU A 42 9.99 -13.49 6.05
CA LEU A 42 9.50 -13.54 7.44
C LEU A 42 10.59 -13.51 8.52
N GLU A 43 11.79 -13.07 8.16
CA GLU A 43 12.89 -12.86 9.11
C GLU A 43 12.56 -11.67 10.04
N PRO A 44 12.49 -11.85 11.36
CA PRO A 44 12.05 -10.81 12.31
C PRO A 44 12.84 -9.50 12.20
N ARG A 45 14.17 -9.62 11.98
CA ARG A 45 15.08 -8.46 11.86
C ARG A 45 14.77 -7.55 10.67
N TRP A 46 14.18 -8.08 9.59
CA TRP A 46 13.85 -7.32 8.38
C TRP A 46 12.37 -6.95 8.30
N LEU A 47 11.52 -7.73 8.97
CA LEU A 47 10.08 -7.52 8.96
C LEU A 47 9.69 -6.25 9.71
N GLY A 48 10.41 -5.91 10.78
CA GLY A 48 10.10 -4.77 11.66
C GLY A 48 8.83 -4.99 12.50
N GLY A 49 8.45 -6.25 12.69
CA GLY A 49 7.25 -6.68 13.39
C GLY A 49 7.04 -8.18 13.25
N GLU A 50 5.79 -8.60 13.19
CA GLU A 50 5.39 -10.01 13.09
C GLU A 50 4.46 -10.23 11.89
N VAL A 51 4.35 -11.46 11.43
CA VAL A 51 3.20 -11.95 10.67
C VAL A 51 2.53 -13.03 11.51
N TRP A 52 1.26 -12.86 11.76
CA TRP A 52 0.45 -13.83 12.50
C TRP A 52 -0.28 -14.73 11.52
N GLY A 53 -0.27 -16.02 11.77
CA GLY A 53 -1.01 -17.01 11.01
C GLY A 53 -2.14 -17.58 11.85
N TYR A 54 -3.24 -17.86 11.21
CA TYR A 54 -4.38 -18.54 11.82
C TYR A 54 -4.61 -19.86 11.11
N ASP A 55 -4.40 -20.96 11.86
CA ASP A 55 -4.55 -22.31 11.33
C ASP A 55 -5.94 -22.87 11.68
N GLU A 56 -6.61 -23.48 10.71
CA GLU A 56 -7.85 -24.20 10.88
C GLU A 56 -7.73 -25.60 10.31
N GLY A 57 -8.05 -26.61 11.11
CA GLY A 57 -7.89 -28.00 10.69
C GLY A 57 -6.45 -28.44 10.39
N GLY A 58 -5.46 -27.65 10.81
CA GLY A 58 -4.04 -27.89 10.53
C GLY A 58 -3.51 -27.17 9.28
N GLU A 59 -4.35 -26.42 8.60
CA GLU A 59 -4.00 -25.62 7.43
C GLU A 59 -4.00 -24.13 7.76
N LEU A 60 -3.09 -23.38 7.19
CA LEU A 60 -3.04 -21.91 7.28
C LEU A 60 -4.14 -21.31 6.41
N VAL A 61 -5.14 -20.68 7.03
CA VAL A 61 -6.31 -20.12 6.32
C VAL A 61 -6.35 -18.61 6.26
N SER A 62 -5.58 -17.93 7.13
CA SER A 62 -5.51 -16.47 7.17
C SER A 62 -4.18 -16.02 7.72
N VAL A 63 -3.75 -14.82 7.33
CA VAL A 63 -2.57 -14.16 7.91
C VAL A 63 -2.88 -12.70 8.25
N CYS A 64 -2.09 -12.13 9.18
CA CYS A 64 -2.12 -10.71 9.47
C CYS A 64 -0.69 -10.18 9.58
N HIS A 65 -0.32 -9.24 8.71
CA HIS A 65 0.93 -8.50 8.84
C HIS A 65 0.79 -7.49 9.98
N ALA A 66 1.62 -7.60 11.00
CA ALA A 66 1.57 -6.80 12.23
C ALA A 66 2.91 -6.11 12.47
N ALA A 67 3.12 -4.98 11.82
CA ALA A 67 4.31 -4.13 11.94
C ALA A 67 3.90 -2.64 11.96
N ALA A 68 4.54 -1.78 11.17
CA ALA A 68 4.13 -0.38 11.02
C ALA A 68 2.66 -0.23 10.54
N ASN A 69 2.15 -1.25 9.85
CA ASN A 69 0.76 -1.39 9.48
C ASN A 69 0.21 -2.72 10.01
N LEU A 70 -1.05 -2.74 10.42
CA LEU A 70 -1.78 -3.97 10.71
C LEU A 70 -2.64 -4.29 9.47
N ALA A 71 -2.35 -5.40 8.79
CA ALA A 71 -3.01 -5.75 7.53
C ALA A 71 -3.50 -7.21 7.55
N PRO A 72 -4.80 -7.43 7.81
CA PRO A 72 -5.44 -8.73 7.71
C PRO A 72 -5.55 -9.18 6.25
N VAL A 73 -5.47 -10.47 6.00
CA VAL A 73 -5.48 -11.11 4.67
C VAL A 73 -6.30 -12.39 4.73
N LEU A 74 -7.31 -12.48 3.88
CA LEU A 74 -8.20 -13.65 3.75
C LEU A 74 -8.81 -14.07 5.09
N SER A 75 -9.24 -13.08 5.88
CA SER A 75 -9.62 -13.30 7.26
C SER A 75 -11.05 -13.80 7.40
N THR A 76 -11.22 -14.76 8.31
CA THR A 76 -12.52 -15.22 8.80
C THR A 76 -12.90 -14.47 10.09
N PRO A 77 -14.17 -14.52 10.54
CA PRO A 77 -14.54 -13.93 11.83
C PRO A 77 -13.69 -14.42 12.99
N ASP A 78 -13.38 -15.71 13.04
CA ASP A 78 -12.58 -16.32 14.11
C ASP A 78 -11.13 -15.86 14.06
N SER A 79 -10.54 -15.72 12.87
CA SER A 79 -9.17 -15.18 12.74
C SER A 79 -9.11 -13.70 13.11
N ILE A 80 -10.12 -12.91 12.77
CA ILE A 80 -10.23 -11.51 13.19
C ILE A 80 -10.29 -11.40 14.72
N ASP A 81 -11.08 -12.23 15.39
CA ASP A 81 -11.14 -12.27 16.86
C ASP A 81 -9.78 -12.61 17.48
N ALA A 82 -9.08 -13.58 16.90
CA ALA A 82 -7.76 -13.98 17.34
C ALA A 82 -6.71 -12.86 17.12
N TYR A 83 -6.73 -12.18 15.97
CA TYR A 83 -5.84 -11.05 15.68
C TYR A 83 -6.12 -9.87 16.59
N ALA A 84 -7.38 -9.54 16.82
CA ALA A 84 -7.78 -8.48 17.74
C ALA A 84 -7.28 -8.78 19.17
N GLY A 85 -7.51 -10.00 19.68
CA GLY A 85 -7.06 -10.40 21.00
C GLY A 85 -5.53 -10.27 21.17
N ARG A 86 -4.75 -10.69 20.15
CA ARG A 86 -3.30 -10.52 20.16
C ARG A 86 -2.87 -9.05 20.10
N ALA A 87 -3.52 -8.27 19.23
CA ALA A 87 -3.23 -6.84 19.06
C ALA A 87 -3.52 -6.06 20.35
N LEU A 88 -4.62 -6.37 21.05
CA LEU A 88 -4.95 -5.78 22.34
C LEU A 88 -3.91 -6.14 23.42
N ALA A 89 -3.51 -7.41 23.48
CA ALA A 89 -2.49 -7.87 24.45
C ALA A 89 -1.12 -7.21 24.23
N GLN A 90 -0.76 -6.86 23.00
CA GLN A 90 0.51 -6.18 22.68
C GLN A 90 0.45 -4.66 22.79
N GLY A 91 -0.76 -4.07 22.85
CA GLY A 91 -0.99 -2.66 22.67
C GLY A 91 -0.77 -2.20 21.22
N ARG A 92 -1.19 -0.97 20.92
CA ARG A 92 -1.07 -0.41 19.57
C ARG A 92 0.39 -0.10 19.19
N ARG A 93 0.90 -0.80 18.20
CA ARG A 93 2.26 -0.65 17.66
C ARG A 93 2.29 -0.17 16.21
N CYS A 94 1.14 -0.12 15.54
CA CYS A 94 1.01 0.29 14.16
C CYS A 94 0.51 1.74 14.03
N GLY A 95 0.87 2.39 12.93
CA GLY A 95 0.37 3.70 12.55
C GLY A 95 -0.93 3.64 11.73
N SER A 96 -1.29 2.44 11.25
CA SER A 96 -2.55 2.23 10.52
C SER A 96 -3.01 0.78 10.53
N ILE A 97 -4.33 0.59 10.29
CA ILE A 97 -4.91 -0.69 9.86
C ILE A 97 -5.31 -0.49 8.41
N LEU A 98 -4.98 -1.41 7.50
CA LEU A 98 -5.32 -1.31 6.08
C LEU A 98 -5.57 -2.69 5.46
N GLY A 99 -6.41 -2.73 4.45
CA GLY A 99 -6.76 -3.96 3.74
C GLY A 99 -8.17 -3.90 3.17
N ARG A 100 -8.76 -5.07 2.90
CA ARG A 100 -10.14 -5.15 2.44
C ARG A 100 -11.09 -4.53 3.47
N ASP A 101 -12.04 -3.75 2.97
CA ASP A 101 -12.91 -2.92 3.80
C ASP A 101 -13.63 -3.69 4.92
N HIS A 102 -14.20 -4.86 4.61
CA HIS A 102 -14.90 -5.69 5.59
C HIS A 102 -13.96 -6.30 6.66
N GLU A 103 -12.71 -6.68 6.29
CA GLU A 103 -11.73 -7.19 7.24
C GLU A 103 -11.23 -6.09 8.18
N VAL A 104 -10.94 -4.92 7.62
CA VAL A 104 -10.51 -3.74 8.39
C VAL A 104 -11.62 -3.25 9.31
N ALA A 105 -12.87 -3.18 8.82
CA ALA A 105 -14.02 -2.79 9.63
C ALA A 105 -14.23 -3.75 10.81
N ALA A 106 -14.22 -5.06 10.55
CA ALA A 106 -14.39 -6.07 11.57
C ALA A 106 -13.27 -6.04 12.63
N LEU A 107 -12.01 -5.84 12.19
CA LEU A 107 -10.88 -5.74 13.10
C LEU A 107 -10.94 -4.44 13.93
N TRP A 108 -11.27 -3.33 13.29
CA TRP A 108 -11.39 -2.03 13.95
C TRP A 108 -12.51 -2.00 14.99
N GLU A 109 -13.66 -2.59 14.71
CA GLU A 109 -14.77 -2.72 15.66
C GLU A 109 -14.33 -3.34 17.00
N ARG A 110 -13.41 -4.31 16.95
CA ARG A 110 -12.87 -4.98 18.14
C ARG A 110 -11.78 -4.20 18.86
N LEU A 111 -11.07 -3.33 18.14
CA LEU A 111 -9.92 -2.60 18.68
C LEU A 111 -10.26 -1.19 19.16
N ALA A 112 -11.29 -0.57 18.59
CA ALA A 112 -11.57 0.86 18.77
C ALA A 112 -11.77 1.27 20.24
N GLY A 113 -12.42 0.41 21.03
CA GLY A 113 -12.68 0.68 22.45
C GLY A 113 -11.42 0.86 23.28
N GLU A 114 -10.42 0.02 23.04
CA GLU A 114 -9.17 0.01 23.81
C GLU A 114 -8.07 0.89 23.19
N TRP A 115 -8.05 1.01 21.87
CA TRP A 115 -7.02 1.80 21.16
C TRP A 115 -7.34 3.29 21.10
N GLY A 116 -8.56 3.66 21.46
CA GLY A 116 -9.04 5.04 21.44
C GLY A 116 -9.33 5.55 20.02
N PRO A 117 -9.60 6.84 19.87
CA PRO A 117 -10.04 7.42 18.61
C PRO A 117 -8.94 7.32 17.55
N ALA A 118 -9.33 6.95 16.34
CA ALA A 118 -8.48 7.07 15.18
C ALA A 118 -8.37 8.54 14.74
N ARG A 119 -7.21 8.95 14.24
CA ARG A 119 -7.02 10.26 13.64
C ARG A 119 -7.85 10.42 12.35
N SER A 120 -7.96 9.36 11.58
CA SER A 120 -8.77 9.34 10.35
C SER A 120 -9.29 7.92 10.08
N VAL A 121 -10.56 7.85 9.69
CA VAL A 121 -11.20 6.62 9.23
C VAL A 121 -11.59 6.80 7.77
N ARG A 122 -11.06 5.95 6.91
CA ARG A 122 -11.34 5.90 5.46
C ARG A 122 -12.03 4.58 5.16
N PRO A 123 -13.37 4.51 5.31
CA PRO A 123 -14.08 3.24 5.30
C PRO A 123 -14.24 2.67 3.89
N ARG A 124 -14.06 3.50 2.86
CA ARG A 124 -14.24 3.12 1.46
C ARG A 124 -13.15 3.75 0.60
N GLN A 125 -12.33 2.87 0.05
CA GLN A 125 -11.30 3.22 -0.90
C GLN A 125 -11.39 2.23 -2.06
N PRO A 126 -11.95 2.62 -3.23
CA PRO A 126 -11.89 1.80 -4.43
C PRO A 126 -10.48 1.26 -4.64
N PHE A 127 -10.35 -0.08 -4.69
CA PHE A 127 -9.15 -0.75 -5.13
C PHE A 127 -9.28 -1.01 -6.63
N MET A 128 -8.39 -0.44 -7.41
CA MET A 128 -8.49 -0.39 -8.85
C MET A 128 -7.30 -1.09 -9.50
N VAL A 129 -7.55 -1.71 -10.64
CA VAL A 129 -6.60 -2.56 -11.35
C VAL A 129 -6.53 -2.17 -12.82
N LEU A 130 -5.32 -2.14 -13.36
CA LEU A 130 -5.01 -2.00 -14.78
C LEU A 130 -4.24 -3.25 -15.22
N ASP A 131 -4.87 -4.12 -16.00
CA ASP A 131 -4.34 -5.39 -16.52
C ASP A 131 -4.08 -5.36 -18.03
N LYS A 132 -4.22 -4.19 -18.65
CA LYS A 132 -4.03 -3.92 -20.07
C LYS A 132 -3.21 -2.64 -20.26
N PRO A 133 -2.67 -2.40 -21.48
CA PRO A 133 -2.07 -1.11 -21.76
C PRO A 133 -3.02 0.06 -21.47
N PRO A 134 -2.50 1.20 -20.98
CA PRO A 134 -3.30 2.40 -20.77
C PRO A 134 -4.15 2.79 -22.00
N LEU A 135 -5.36 3.31 -21.75
CA LEU A 135 -6.27 3.76 -22.79
C LEU A 135 -5.94 5.16 -23.32
N VAL A 136 -5.02 5.86 -22.70
CA VAL A 136 -4.55 7.19 -23.10
C VAL A 136 -3.07 7.13 -23.43
N GLU A 137 -2.62 8.00 -24.33
CA GLU A 137 -1.22 8.14 -24.69
C GLU A 137 -0.39 8.56 -23.48
N ALA A 138 0.75 7.93 -23.29
CA ALA A 138 1.66 8.22 -22.19
C ALA A 138 2.43 9.51 -22.45
N SER A 139 2.51 10.38 -21.43
CA SER A 139 3.34 11.58 -21.50
C SER A 139 4.82 11.23 -21.61
N ALA A 140 5.51 11.78 -22.60
CA ALA A 140 6.96 11.63 -22.78
C ALA A 140 7.79 12.37 -21.69
N ASP A 141 7.18 13.32 -20.98
CA ASP A 141 7.84 14.15 -19.99
C ASP A 141 8.02 13.43 -18.64
N VAL A 142 7.29 12.33 -18.42
CA VAL A 142 7.39 11.54 -17.18
C VAL A 142 8.47 10.50 -17.33
N ARG A 143 9.40 10.52 -16.41
CA ARG A 143 10.53 9.59 -16.36
C ARG A 143 10.90 9.22 -14.94
N ARG A 144 11.77 8.23 -14.80
CA ARG A 144 12.40 7.95 -13.51
C ARG A 144 13.24 9.13 -13.05
N VAL A 145 13.15 9.43 -11.76
CA VAL A 145 13.93 10.47 -11.11
C VAL A 145 15.38 9.97 -10.96
N ARG A 146 16.33 10.82 -11.27
CA ARG A 146 17.76 10.52 -11.10
C ARG A 146 18.23 10.75 -9.67
N ALA A 147 19.35 10.15 -9.30
CA ALA A 147 19.90 10.27 -7.94
C ALA A 147 20.27 11.71 -7.56
N ASP A 148 20.71 12.52 -8.54
CA ASP A 148 21.04 13.94 -8.38
C ASP A 148 19.82 14.86 -8.29
N GLU A 149 18.61 14.34 -8.51
CA GLU A 149 17.34 15.08 -8.47
C GLU A 149 16.55 14.88 -7.17
N VAL A 150 17.10 14.15 -6.19
CA VAL A 150 16.40 13.90 -4.91
C VAL A 150 16.01 15.22 -4.22
N ASP A 151 16.86 16.25 -4.30
CA ASP A 151 16.60 17.56 -3.70
C ASP A 151 15.47 18.32 -4.39
N ILE A 152 15.31 18.12 -5.70
CA ILE A 152 14.21 18.68 -6.48
C ILE A 152 12.90 17.94 -6.18
N LEU A 153 12.96 16.61 -6.04
CA LEU A 153 11.79 15.78 -5.78
C LEU A 153 11.24 15.93 -4.35
N TYR A 154 12.13 16.09 -3.37
CA TYR A 154 11.81 16.02 -1.96
C TYR A 154 10.67 16.96 -1.50
N PRO A 155 10.67 18.27 -1.89
CA PRO A 155 9.56 19.16 -1.54
C PRO A 155 8.18 18.68 -2.02
N ALA A 156 8.09 18.12 -3.22
CA ALA A 156 6.85 17.55 -3.75
C ALA A 156 6.40 16.31 -2.96
N CYS A 157 7.36 15.49 -2.48
CA CYS A 157 7.05 14.36 -1.60
C CYS A 157 6.49 14.82 -0.25
N VAL A 158 7.08 15.87 0.35
CA VAL A 158 6.59 16.47 1.61
C VAL A 158 5.21 17.08 1.41
N ALA A 159 4.98 17.83 0.33
CA ALA A 159 3.68 18.41 0.00
C ALA A 159 2.60 17.32 -0.16
N MET A 160 2.87 16.31 -0.95
CA MET A 160 1.96 15.17 -1.15
C MET A 160 1.61 14.47 0.17
N TYR A 161 2.63 14.15 0.98
CA TYR A 161 2.42 13.49 2.27
C TYR A 161 1.58 14.34 3.22
N THR A 162 1.86 15.65 3.26
CA THR A 162 1.13 16.60 4.12
C THR A 162 -0.33 16.73 3.69
N GLU A 163 -0.60 16.83 2.38
CA GLU A 163 -1.96 16.86 1.83
C GLU A 163 -2.73 15.56 2.16
N GLU A 164 -2.08 14.41 2.02
CA GLU A 164 -2.72 13.10 2.19
C GLU A 164 -3.00 12.78 3.66
N LEU A 165 -2.07 13.10 4.55
CA LEU A 165 -2.11 12.70 5.95
C LEU A 165 -2.42 13.84 6.95
N GLY A 166 -2.44 15.09 6.49
CA GLY A 166 -2.72 16.25 7.35
C GLY A 166 -1.59 16.62 8.32
N VAL A 167 -0.42 15.95 8.21
CA VAL A 167 0.77 16.24 9.01
C VAL A 167 2.01 16.16 8.13
N SER A 168 2.99 17.04 8.37
CA SER A 168 4.25 16.97 7.65
C SER A 168 5.09 15.77 8.10
N PRO A 169 5.73 15.03 7.18
CA PRO A 169 6.65 13.95 7.53
C PRO A 169 7.92 14.45 8.22
N GLU A 170 8.14 15.76 8.25
CA GLU A 170 9.29 16.40 8.87
C GLU A 170 9.09 16.70 10.36
N THR A 171 7.85 16.56 10.85
CA THR A 171 7.54 16.77 12.27
C THR A 171 8.27 15.79 13.16
N ALA A 172 8.53 16.19 14.40
CA ALA A 172 9.18 15.38 15.44
C ALA A 172 10.54 14.76 15.01
N GLY A 173 11.30 15.46 14.15
CA GLY A 173 12.62 14.98 13.69
C GLY A 173 12.56 13.95 12.57
N GLY A 174 11.43 13.76 11.91
CA GLY A 174 11.23 12.78 10.84
C GLY A 174 11.89 13.12 9.51
N ALA A 175 12.39 14.36 9.31
CA ALA A 175 12.91 14.85 8.03
C ALA A 175 14.01 13.96 7.43
N SER A 176 15.02 13.59 8.22
CA SER A 176 16.14 12.76 7.73
C SER A 176 15.68 11.36 7.33
N LEU A 177 14.79 10.75 8.11
CA LEU A 177 14.24 9.42 7.82
C LEU A 177 13.38 9.45 6.56
N TYR A 178 12.53 10.46 6.41
CA TYR A 178 11.68 10.58 5.23
C TYR A 178 12.49 10.86 3.97
N ARG A 179 13.53 11.73 4.08
CA ARG A 179 14.47 11.98 2.98
C ARG A 179 15.22 10.71 2.57
N ALA A 180 15.69 9.91 3.53
CA ALA A 180 16.36 8.64 3.25
C ALA A 180 15.41 7.67 2.52
N ARG A 181 14.12 7.63 2.90
CA ARG A 181 13.09 6.85 2.18
C ARG A 181 12.93 7.32 0.74
N VAL A 182 12.85 8.65 0.50
CA VAL A 182 12.74 9.20 -0.87
C VAL A 182 13.96 8.83 -1.69
N ALA A 183 15.16 9.01 -1.15
CA ALA A 183 16.42 8.66 -1.82
C ALA A 183 16.48 7.15 -2.13
N GLN A 184 15.99 6.28 -1.24
CA GLN A 184 15.91 4.84 -1.48
C GLN A 184 14.95 4.50 -2.62
N LEU A 185 13.79 5.15 -2.72
CA LEU A 185 12.86 4.95 -3.84
C LEU A 185 13.50 5.37 -5.18
N VAL A 186 14.20 6.51 -5.19
CA VAL A 186 14.91 6.99 -6.37
C VAL A 186 16.02 6.02 -6.77
N SER A 187 16.86 5.57 -5.83
CA SER A 187 17.97 4.65 -6.12
C SER A 187 17.50 3.29 -6.66
N ARG A 188 16.27 2.90 -6.34
CA ARG A 188 15.64 1.68 -6.85
C ARG A 188 14.87 1.89 -8.16
N GLY A 189 14.86 3.11 -8.71
CA GLY A 189 14.12 3.44 -9.93
C GLY A 189 12.60 3.41 -9.77
N LEU A 190 12.09 3.58 -8.55
CA LEU A 190 10.66 3.47 -8.22
C LEU A 190 9.97 4.82 -8.11
N ALA A 191 10.70 5.92 -8.20
CA ALA A 191 10.16 7.28 -8.21
C ALA A 191 10.12 7.82 -9.65
N PHE A 192 8.96 8.34 -10.05
CA PHE A 192 8.71 8.94 -11.35
C PHE A 192 8.28 10.39 -11.18
N ALA A 193 8.70 11.25 -12.08
CA ALA A 193 8.28 12.65 -12.08
C ALA A 193 8.32 13.27 -13.48
N HIS A 194 7.49 14.31 -13.66
CA HIS A 194 7.68 15.36 -14.65
C HIS A 194 8.36 16.53 -13.95
N ILE A 195 9.59 16.80 -14.30
CA ILE A 195 10.40 17.88 -13.76
C ILE A 195 10.71 18.86 -14.88
N GLU A 196 10.32 20.11 -14.70
CA GLU A 196 10.57 21.22 -15.61
C GLU A 196 11.11 22.42 -14.83
N HIS A 197 12.18 23.04 -15.32
CA HIS A 197 12.83 24.19 -14.68
C HIS A 197 13.14 23.98 -13.18
N ASN A 198 13.57 22.79 -12.79
CA ASN A 198 13.80 22.36 -11.41
C ASN A 198 12.54 22.34 -10.52
N GLU A 199 11.35 22.35 -11.11
CA GLU A 199 10.08 22.20 -10.41
C GLU A 199 9.42 20.85 -10.76
N VAL A 200 8.83 20.20 -9.76
CA VAL A 200 8.07 18.95 -9.95
C VAL A 200 6.63 19.30 -10.26
N LEU A 201 6.19 19.05 -11.48
CA LEU A 201 4.81 19.27 -11.91
C LEU A 201 3.91 18.07 -11.63
N PHE A 202 4.50 16.87 -11.64
CA PHE A 202 3.85 15.60 -11.35
C PHE A 202 4.87 14.66 -10.73
N LYS A 203 4.42 13.86 -9.77
CA LYS A 203 5.18 12.71 -9.28
C LYS A 203 4.27 11.52 -9.00
N ALA A 204 4.84 10.34 -9.08
CA ALA A 204 4.23 9.10 -8.62
C ALA A 204 5.32 8.10 -8.22
N GLU A 205 4.93 7.08 -7.48
CA GLU A 205 5.83 6.03 -7.01
C GLU A 205 5.23 4.66 -7.38
N LEU A 206 6.10 3.72 -7.75
CA LEU A 206 5.76 2.31 -7.72
C LEU A 206 6.14 1.76 -6.35
N GLY A 207 5.15 1.22 -5.66
CA GLY A 207 5.29 0.71 -4.29
C GLY A 207 5.57 -0.77 -4.24
N PRO A 208 4.78 -1.58 -3.55
CA PRO A 208 4.95 -3.01 -3.54
C PRO A 208 5.01 -3.59 -4.96
N ILE A 209 6.07 -4.35 -5.24
CA ILE A 209 6.27 -5.04 -6.52
C ILE A 209 6.45 -6.52 -6.25
N THR A 210 5.64 -7.34 -6.88
CA THR A 210 5.66 -8.79 -6.81
C THR A 210 5.59 -9.37 -8.23
N PRO A 211 5.77 -10.68 -8.42
CA PRO A 211 5.55 -11.29 -9.73
C PRO A 211 4.12 -11.14 -10.27
N HIS A 212 3.16 -10.77 -9.41
CA HIS A 212 1.74 -10.71 -9.74
C HIS A 212 1.23 -9.29 -10.01
N ALA A 213 1.83 -8.29 -9.37
CA ALA A 213 1.39 -6.90 -9.50
C ALA A 213 2.47 -5.91 -9.06
N SER A 214 2.33 -4.68 -9.58
CA SER A 214 2.98 -3.48 -9.04
C SER A 214 1.92 -2.51 -8.55
N GLN A 215 2.13 -1.85 -7.40
CA GLN A 215 1.17 -0.90 -6.87
C GLN A 215 1.62 0.54 -7.12
N LEU A 216 0.79 1.31 -7.83
CA LEU A 216 0.96 2.75 -8.01
C LEU A 216 0.53 3.48 -6.73
N GLN A 217 1.38 4.36 -6.23
CA GLN A 217 1.13 5.12 -5.00
C GLN A 217 1.70 6.52 -5.06
N SER A 218 1.34 7.35 -4.09
CA SER A 218 1.92 8.69 -3.90
C SER A 218 1.81 9.57 -5.14
N VAL A 219 0.72 9.44 -5.90
CA VAL A 219 0.45 10.26 -7.07
C VAL A 219 0.12 11.69 -6.63
N TRP A 220 0.85 12.65 -7.18
CA TRP A 220 0.67 14.06 -6.87
C TRP A 220 0.87 14.92 -8.12
N VAL A 221 0.04 15.94 -8.24
CA VAL A 221 0.15 16.99 -9.26
C VAL A 221 0.31 18.32 -8.54
N ASP A 222 1.22 19.15 -8.99
CA ASP A 222 1.36 20.51 -8.46
C ASP A 222 0.01 21.23 -8.49
N PRO A 223 -0.44 21.81 -7.38
CA PRO A 223 -1.74 22.50 -7.31
C PRO A 223 -1.96 23.52 -8.43
N ARG A 224 -0.90 24.20 -8.88
CA ARG A 224 -0.95 25.19 -9.97
C ARG A 224 -1.29 24.57 -11.35
N HIS A 225 -1.12 23.25 -11.49
CA HIS A 225 -1.30 22.50 -12.73
C HIS A 225 -2.47 21.50 -12.68
N ARG A 226 -3.29 21.56 -11.62
CA ARG A 226 -4.49 20.72 -11.49
C ARG A 226 -5.62 21.19 -12.39
N GLY A 227 -6.56 20.29 -12.69
CA GLY A 227 -7.74 20.62 -13.51
C GLY A 227 -7.50 20.76 -15.02
N GLN A 228 -6.26 20.61 -15.49
CA GLN A 228 -5.88 20.75 -16.89
C GLN A 228 -5.97 19.43 -17.70
N GLY A 229 -6.41 18.34 -17.06
CA GLY A 229 -6.56 17.02 -17.71
C GLY A 229 -5.27 16.22 -17.93
N LEU A 230 -4.11 16.79 -17.59
CA LEU A 230 -2.78 16.20 -17.87
C LEU A 230 -2.39 15.01 -16.96
N ALA A 231 -3.12 14.78 -15.88
CA ALA A 231 -2.79 13.72 -14.92
C ALA A 231 -2.90 12.31 -15.53
N ALA A 232 -3.87 12.09 -16.43
CA ALA A 232 -4.10 10.77 -17.02
C ALA A 232 -2.91 10.29 -17.87
N GLU A 233 -2.38 11.15 -18.76
CA GLU A 233 -1.23 10.85 -19.61
C GLU A 233 0.05 10.61 -18.78
N ARG A 234 0.20 11.34 -17.68
CA ARG A 234 1.32 11.19 -16.76
C ARG A 234 1.24 9.88 -15.94
N VAL A 235 0.04 9.52 -15.47
CA VAL A 235 -0.21 8.23 -14.82
C VAL A 235 0.00 7.08 -15.81
N ALA A 236 -0.47 7.23 -17.07
CA ALA A 236 -0.25 6.23 -18.11
C ALA A 236 1.24 5.94 -18.34
N ALA A 237 2.09 6.96 -18.33
CA ALA A 237 3.54 6.79 -18.50
C ALA A 237 4.16 5.95 -17.38
N VAL A 238 3.71 6.14 -16.12
CA VAL A 238 4.17 5.31 -14.98
C VAL A 238 3.66 3.88 -15.12
N CYS A 239 2.39 3.69 -15.52
CA CYS A 239 1.82 2.36 -15.73
C CYS A 239 2.54 1.61 -16.86
N GLU A 240 2.81 2.27 -18.00
CA GLU A 240 3.60 1.66 -19.07
C GLU A 240 5.00 1.24 -18.62
N ALA A 241 5.66 2.08 -17.81
CA ALA A 241 6.97 1.73 -17.25
C ALA A 241 6.87 0.49 -16.35
N ALA A 242 5.84 0.39 -15.50
CA ALA A 242 5.61 -0.79 -14.66
C ALA A 242 5.36 -2.06 -15.48
N LEU A 243 4.53 -1.97 -16.53
CA LEU A 243 4.23 -3.10 -17.42
C LEU A 243 5.48 -3.53 -18.21
N ARG A 244 6.27 -2.58 -18.72
CA ARG A 244 7.56 -2.88 -19.37
C ARG A 244 8.57 -3.54 -18.46
N ASP A 245 8.55 -3.22 -17.16
CA ASP A 245 9.42 -3.85 -16.15
C ASP A 245 8.97 -5.26 -15.75
N GLY A 246 7.89 -5.75 -16.38
CA GLY A 246 7.39 -7.12 -16.19
C GLY A 246 6.28 -7.27 -15.15
N ALA A 247 5.73 -6.18 -14.61
CA ALA A 247 4.53 -6.30 -13.79
C ALA A 247 3.33 -6.69 -14.68
N PRO A 248 2.64 -7.81 -14.43
CA PRO A 248 1.49 -8.19 -15.25
C PRO A 248 0.28 -7.29 -15.00
N VAL A 249 0.22 -6.64 -13.84
CA VAL A 249 -0.90 -5.83 -13.39
C VAL A 249 -0.38 -4.62 -12.61
N VAL A 250 -1.00 -3.45 -12.80
CA VAL A 250 -0.81 -2.27 -11.96
C VAL A 250 -2.04 -2.08 -11.10
N SER A 251 -1.88 -2.01 -9.79
CA SER A 251 -2.97 -1.75 -8.85
C SER A 251 -2.81 -0.42 -8.12
N LEU A 252 -3.88 0.10 -7.58
CA LEU A 252 -3.89 1.24 -6.65
C LEU A 252 -5.14 1.18 -5.77
N TYR A 253 -5.17 1.96 -4.71
CA TYR A 253 -6.42 2.31 -4.04
C TYR A 253 -6.47 3.81 -3.77
N VAL A 254 -7.67 4.37 -3.78
CA VAL A 254 -7.90 5.81 -3.74
C VAL A 254 -9.07 6.14 -2.83
N ASN A 255 -9.02 7.28 -2.12
CA ASN A 255 -10.13 7.71 -1.29
C ASN A 255 -11.39 7.94 -2.12
N GLU A 256 -12.54 7.41 -1.67
CA GLU A 256 -13.82 7.53 -2.39
C GLU A 256 -14.19 8.99 -2.71
N HIS A 257 -13.89 9.92 -1.81
CA HIS A 257 -14.15 11.35 -1.97
C HIS A 257 -13.22 12.04 -2.98
N ASN A 258 -12.09 11.41 -3.36
CA ASN A 258 -11.18 11.97 -4.36
C ASN A 258 -11.67 11.69 -5.77
N VAL A 259 -12.78 12.34 -6.14
CA VAL A 259 -13.46 12.15 -7.44
C VAL A 259 -12.54 12.47 -8.61
N SER A 260 -11.66 13.49 -8.47
CA SER A 260 -10.72 13.87 -9.53
C SER A 260 -9.71 12.76 -9.83
N ALA A 261 -9.12 12.17 -8.80
CA ALA A 261 -8.17 11.06 -8.97
C ALA A 261 -8.87 9.82 -9.54
N ARG A 262 -10.06 9.47 -9.05
CA ARG A 262 -10.84 8.33 -9.56
C ARG A 262 -11.12 8.47 -11.06
N ARG A 263 -11.62 9.62 -11.51
CA ARG A 263 -11.86 9.90 -12.94
C ARG A 263 -10.57 9.83 -13.77
N THR A 264 -9.45 10.26 -13.18
CA THR A 264 -8.14 10.14 -13.84
C THR A 264 -7.79 8.67 -14.07
N TYR A 265 -7.92 7.82 -13.03
CA TYR A 265 -7.61 6.40 -13.14
C TYR A 265 -8.57 5.66 -14.08
N GLU A 266 -9.86 5.94 -14.01
CA GLU A 266 -10.87 5.40 -14.95
C GLU A 266 -10.52 5.77 -16.41
N ARG A 267 -10.11 7.02 -16.67
CA ARG A 267 -9.67 7.46 -17.99
C ARG A 267 -8.41 6.72 -18.48
N VAL A 268 -7.49 6.39 -17.59
CA VAL A 268 -6.29 5.57 -17.92
C VAL A 268 -6.67 4.12 -18.24
N GLY A 269 -7.81 3.65 -17.77
CA GLY A 269 -8.30 2.28 -17.99
C GLY A 269 -8.34 1.41 -16.73
N PHE A 270 -8.11 1.98 -15.54
CA PHE A 270 -8.29 1.24 -14.30
C PHE A 270 -9.76 0.90 -14.06
N THR A 271 -10.00 -0.30 -13.54
CA THR A 271 -11.33 -0.78 -13.12
C THR A 271 -11.35 -1.11 -11.64
N GLU A 272 -12.44 -0.78 -10.94
CA GLU A 272 -12.63 -1.16 -9.53
C GLU A 272 -12.89 -2.67 -9.43
N THR A 273 -12.12 -3.37 -8.60
CA THR A 273 -12.27 -4.82 -8.38
C THR A 273 -12.76 -5.15 -6.98
N CYS A 274 -12.38 -4.34 -6.00
CA CYS A 274 -12.82 -4.50 -4.62
C CYS A 274 -12.70 -3.16 -3.87
N ARG A 275 -12.96 -3.17 -2.57
CA ARG A 275 -12.81 -2.00 -1.71
C ARG A 275 -11.84 -2.26 -0.58
N PHE A 276 -11.05 -1.24 -0.30
CA PHE A 276 -10.18 -1.17 0.86
C PHE A 276 -10.74 -0.21 1.89
N ALA A 277 -10.23 -0.32 3.09
CA ALA A 277 -10.38 0.67 4.14
C ALA A 277 -9.03 0.94 4.81
N THR A 278 -8.89 2.13 5.39
CA THR A 278 -7.72 2.49 6.19
C THR A 278 -8.16 3.21 7.45
N ILE A 279 -7.61 2.77 8.59
CA ILE A 279 -7.71 3.46 9.87
C ILE A 279 -6.34 4.04 10.16
N LEU A 280 -6.22 5.36 10.37
CA LEU A 280 -4.97 6.06 10.66
C LEU A 280 -4.95 6.52 12.12
N PHE A 281 -3.80 6.40 12.77
CA PHE A 281 -3.57 6.80 14.16
C PHE A 281 -2.63 7.99 14.29
#